data_39ba46a0a128b8878227393c137a31ad
#
_entry.id   39ba46a0a128b8878227393c137a31ad
#
_cell.length_a   1.000
_cell.length_b   1.000
_cell.length_c   1.000
_cell.angle_alpha   90.00
_cell.angle_beta   90.00
_cell.angle_gamma   90.00
#
_symmetry.space_group_name_H-M   'P 1'
#
loop_
_entity.id
_entity.type
_entity.pdbx_description
1 polymer ?
#
loop_
_entity_poly.entity_id
_entity_poly.type
_entity_poly.pdbx_seq_one_letter_code
_entity_poly.pdbx_strand_id
1 'polypeptide(L)'
;DINNLDIISEVITPDGKTEIINGFYMTEYDIKQGESGKESITLKNPSIRVRYLFSTTGKYIVKFSIKERSKSYYSGYYVFDVKVGKEDMDFIRVSKRNPLYFESGDGEWFFPIGFNIGWARYNGLFEFKHYIDRMSKVDANLFRMWMIKWSNAIEWTEGNGNGNYKGLMRYAQDNSVRIDEILDYAEERGVRLILTFGSYLELTEGGYWNEGAWGENPYNSKNGGPCNEPLEFFSNEEAKRIYKNRLRYIVARWGYSPSIFAYEFFNETHAPFE
;
A
#
# COMPACT_ATOMS: atom_id res chain seq x y z
N ASP A 1 9.17 -13.32 -5.51
CA ASP A 1 9.00 -14.35 -4.47
C ASP A 1 10.22 -14.37 -3.57
N ILE A 2 10.07 -14.09 -2.30
CA ILE A 2 11.16 -14.02 -1.29
C ILE A 2 11.89 -15.35 -1.11
N ASN A 3 11.28 -16.47 -1.48
CA ASN A 3 11.93 -17.78 -1.45
C ASN A 3 13.03 -17.90 -2.52
N ASN A 4 12.95 -17.10 -3.58
CA ASN A 4 13.90 -17.10 -4.68
C ASN A 4 14.78 -15.84 -4.68
N LEU A 5 14.21 -14.69 -4.33
CA LEU A 5 14.91 -13.42 -4.29
C LEU A 5 14.39 -12.59 -3.13
N ASP A 6 15.24 -12.33 -2.15
CA ASP A 6 14.96 -11.45 -1.04
C ASP A 6 15.91 -10.26 -1.05
N ILE A 7 15.36 -9.06 -0.93
CA ILE A 7 16.11 -7.81 -0.93
C ILE A 7 15.74 -7.05 0.31
N ILE A 8 16.74 -6.75 1.11
CA ILE A 8 16.59 -6.00 2.35
C ILE A 8 17.64 -4.89 2.44
N SER A 9 17.31 -3.88 3.21
CA SER A 9 18.24 -2.86 3.67
C SER A 9 18.34 -2.91 5.19
N GLU A 10 19.55 -2.90 5.70
CA GLU A 10 19.85 -2.65 7.11
C GLU A 10 20.11 -1.15 7.26
N VAL A 11 19.30 -0.48 8.07
CA VAL A 11 19.42 0.94 8.36
C VAL A 11 19.85 1.10 9.82
N ILE A 12 21.04 1.61 10.05
CA ILE A 12 21.51 1.96 11.39
C ILE A 12 21.17 3.44 11.62
N THR A 13 20.32 3.69 12.60
CA THR A 13 19.83 5.01 12.98
C THR A 13 20.86 5.78 13.82
N PRO A 14 20.73 7.10 13.98
CA PRO A 14 21.66 7.91 14.77
C PRO A 14 21.79 7.49 16.26
N ASP A 15 20.73 6.88 16.82
CA ASP A 15 20.73 6.31 18.18
C ASP A 15 21.29 4.87 18.25
N GLY A 16 21.82 4.37 17.14
CA GLY A 16 22.49 3.06 17.05
C GLY A 16 21.55 1.86 16.90
N LYS A 17 20.24 2.06 16.71
CA LYS A 17 19.32 0.97 16.41
C LYS A 17 19.49 0.49 14.97
N THR A 18 19.24 -0.78 14.74
CA THR A 18 19.19 -1.38 13.40
C THR A 18 17.76 -1.69 13.02
N GLU A 19 17.33 -1.17 11.87
CA GLU A 19 16.03 -1.43 11.29
C GLU A 19 16.20 -2.21 9.99
N ILE A 20 15.35 -3.20 9.76
CA ILE A 20 15.34 -4.02 8.55
C ILE A 20 14.20 -3.58 7.65
N ILE A 21 14.53 -3.07 6.48
CA ILE A 21 13.59 -2.57 5.51
C ILE A 21 13.59 -3.47 4.27
N ASN A 22 12.41 -3.92 3.88
CA ASN A 22 12.25 -4.76 2.72
C ASN A 22 12.34 -3.96 1.42
N GLY A 23 13.03 -4.52 0.43
CA GLY A 23 12.99 -4.04 -0.94
C GLY A 23 11.73 -4.52 -1.67
N PHE A 24 11.35 -3.77 -2.71
CA PHE A 24 10.21 -4.09 -3.55
C PHE A 24 10.50 -3.79 -5.02
N TYR A 25 9.78 -4.49 -5.89
CA TYR A 25 9.80 -4.24 -7.33
C TYR A 25 8.87 -3.09 -7.68
N MET A 26 9.33 -2.17 -8.51
CA MET A 26 8.50 -1.15 -9.14
C MET A 26 8.97 -0.86 -10.56
N THR A 27 8.10 -0.21 -11.33
CA THR A 27 8.42 0.36 -12.64
C THR A 27 8.39 1.88 -12.53
N GLU A 28 9.34 2.55 -13.17
CA GLU A 28 9.25 3.98 -13.42
C GLU A 28 8.02 4.27 -14.29
N TYR A 29 7.47 5.46 -14.21
CA TYR A 29 6.20 5.78 -14.85
C TYR A 29 6.09 7.25 -15.24
N ASP A 30 5.19 7.50 -16.18
CA ASP A 30 4.60 8.81 -16.44
C ASP A 30 3.08 8.71 -16.26
N ILE A 31 2.48 9.69 -15.58
CA ILE A 31 1.04 9.82 -15.44
C ILE A 31 0.61 11.13 -16.09
N LYS A 32 -0.38 11.03 -16.96
CA LYS A 32 -0.99 12.18 -17.63
C LYS A 32 -2.50 12.14 -17.49
N GLN A 33 -3.11 13.31 -17.40
CA GLN A 33 -4.55 13.46 -17.54
C GLN A 33 -4.89 13.68 -19.01
N GLY A 34 -5.71 12.80 -19.56
CA GLY A 34 -6.23 12.94 -20.92
C GLY A 34 -7.34 14.01 -21.01
N GLU A 35 -7.74 14.36 -22.23
CA GLU A 35 -8.79 15.35 -22.52
C GLU A 35 -10.15 15.00 -21.87
N SER A 36 -10.45 13.71 -21.72
CA SER A 36 -11.66 13.22 -21.04
C SER A 36 -11.58 13.25 -19.51
N GLY A 37 -10.48 13.74 -18.92
CA GLY A 37 -10.23 13.71 -17.50
C GLY A 37 -9.68 12.37 -16.98
N LYS A 38 -9.65 11.32 -17.80
CA LYS A 38 -9.13 10.01 -17.44
C LYS A 38 -7.62 10.03 -17.29
N GLU A 39 -7.12 9.18 -16.38
CA GLU A 39 -5.68 8.98 -16.27
C GLU A 39 -5.14 8.13 -17.43
N SER A 40 -3.89 8.37 -17.76
CA SER A 40 -3.08 7.51 -18.62
C SER A 40 -1.75 7.26 -17.93
N ILE A 41 -1.46 6.01 -17.60
CA ILE A 41 -0.24 5.59 -16.92
C ILE A 41 0.63 4.84 -17.92
N THR A 42 1.84 5.35 -18.15
CA THR A 42 2.84 4.70 -18.99
C THR A 42 3.94 4.15 -18.09
N LEU A 43 4.06 2.83 -18.02
CA LEU A 43 5.12 2.16 -17.29
C LEU A 43 6.40 2.13 -18.13
N LYS A 44 7.54 2.33 -17.46
CA LYS A 44 8.88 2.40 -18.05
C LYS A 44 9.78 1.27 -17.53
N ASN A 45 11.00 1.63 -17.17
CA ASN A 45 12.03 0.68 -16.73
C ASN A 45 11.69 0.08 -15.36
N PRO A 46 11.85 -1.24 -15.21
CA PRO A 46 11.73 -1.89 -13.92
C PRO A 46 12.92 -1.56 -13.03
N SER A 47 12.68 -1.50 -11.73
CA SER A 47 13.72 -1.32 -10.72
C SER A 47 13.35 -1.99 -9.41
N ILE A 48 14.37 -2.22 -8.58
CA ILE A 48 14.19 -2.58 -7.18
C ILE A 48 14.46 -1.33 -6.35
N ARG A 49 13.58 -1.07 -5.39
CA ARG A 49 13.66 0.10 -4.50
C ARG A 49 13.55 -0.31 -3.05
N VAL A 50 14.11 0.53 -2.20
CA VAL A 50 13.85 0.57 -0.77
C VAL A 50 13.39 1.99 -0.45
N ARG A 51 12.36 2.11 0.35
CA ARG A 51 11.84 3.40 0.83
C ARG A 51 11.95 3.46 2.33
N TYR A 52 12.45 4.57 2.84
CA TYR A 52 12.63 4.79 4.26
C TYR A 52 12.41 6.27 4.60
N LEU A 53 11.63 6.54 5.64
CA LEU A 53 11.45 7.88 6.18
C LEU A 53 12.47 8.12 7.29
N PHE A 54 13.36 9.09 7.09
CA PHE A 54 14.29 9.52 8.12
C PHE A 54 13.57 10.42 9.13
N SER A 55 13.29 9.89 10.32
CA SER A 55 12.47 10.56 11.34
C SER A 55 13.28 11.43 12.31
N THR A 56 14.60 11.33 12.31
CA THR A 56 15.48 12.10 13.20
C THR A 56 16.70 12.63 12.46
N THR A 57 17.23 13.75 12.91
CA THR A 57 18.49 14.28 12.38
C THR A 57 19.68 13.47 12.85
N GLY A 58 20.73 13.42 12.04
CA GLY A 58 21.97 12.72 12.36
C GLY A 58 22.45 11.80 11.26
N LYS A 59 23.43 10.98 11.57
CA LYS A 59 24.04 10.06 10.61
C LYS A 59 23.31 8.71 10.60
N TYR A 60 22.85 8.33 9.43
CA TYR A 60 22.32 7.01 9.14
C TYR A 60 23.33 6.22 8.32
N ILE A 61 23.48 4.95 8.61
CA ILE A 61 24.31 4.03 7.82
C ILE A 61 23.39 2.99 7.21
N VAL A 62 23.46 2.84 5.90
CA VAL A 62 22.59 1.95 5.13
C VAL A 62 23.42 0.92 4.38
N LYS A 63 23.03 -0.33 4.49
CA LYS A 63 23.62 -1.45 3.74
C LYS A 63 22.53 -2.25 3.07
N PHE A 64 22.71 -2.59 1.81
CA PHE A 64 21.78 -3.43 1.07
C PHE A 64 22.31 -4.86 1.00
N SER A 65 21.38 -5.81 1.04
CA SER A 65 21.68 -7.21 0.77
C SER A 65 20.63 -7.82 -0.15
N ILE A 66 21.11 -8.71 -1.02
CA ILE A 66 20.29 -9.49 -1.93
C ILE A 66 20.58 -10.95 -1.63
N LYS A 67 19.55 -11.70 -1.27
CA LYS A 67 19.62 -13.15 -1.12
C LYS A 67 18.90 -13.79 -2.30
N GLU A 68 19.65 -14.50 -3.12
CA GLU A 68 19.13 -15.26 -4.25
C GLU A 68 19.36 -16.76 -3.99
N ARG A 69 18.31 -17.51 -3.67
CA ARG A 69 18.36 -18.91 -3.25
C ARG A 69 19.34 -19.10 -2.10
N SER A 70 20.50 -19.76 -2.33
CA SER A 70 21.55 -19.99 -1.32
C SER A 70 22.67 -18.95 -1.34
N LYS A 71 22.65 -18.00 -2.29
CA LYS A 71 23.69 -16.96 -2.44
C LYS A 71 23.25 -15.67 -1.80
N SER A 72 24.17 -14.97 -1.15
CA SER A 72 23.94 -13.64 -0.60
C SER A 72 24.98 -12.67 -1.15
N TYR A 73 24.48 -11.50 -1.55
CA TYR A 73 25.28 -10.39 -2.07
C TYR A 73 25.06 -9.19 -1.17
N TYR A 74 26.11 -8.41 -0.93
CA TYR A 74 26.08 -7.25 -0.04
C TYR A 74 26.63 -6.04 -0.76
N SER A 75 26.03 -4.89 -0.55
CA SER A 75 26.63 -3.60 -0.95
C SER A 75 27.73 -3.17 0.04
N GLY A 76 28.45 -2.10 -0.31
CA GLY A 76 29.13 -1.28 0.69
C GLY A 76 28.14 -0.57 1.62
N TYR A 77 28.71 0.19 2.55
CA TYR A 77 27.94 1.09 3.42
C TYR A 77 27.73 2.43 2.76
N TYR A 78 26.50 2.94 2.85
CA TYR A 78 26.14 4.31 2.45
C TYR A 78 25.85 5.12 3.71
N VAL A 79 26.38 6.34 3.76
CA VAL A 79 26.17 7.23 4.90
C VAL A 79 25.33 8.41 4.46
N PHE A 80 24.22 8.65 5.16
CA PHE A 80 23.34 9.79 4.97
C PHE A 80 23.42 10.71 6.18
N ASP A 81 23.74 11.98 5.95
CA ASP A 81 23.73 13.01 7.00
C ASP A 81 22.41 13.77 6.92
N VAL A 82 21.45 13.36 7.73
CA VAL A 82 20.10 13.89 7.75
C VAL A 82 20.06 15.14 8.60
N LYS A 83 19.62 16.24 8.00
CA LYS A 83 19.48 17.56 8.63
C LYS A 83 18.00 17.90 8.83
N VAL A 84 17.74 18.90 9.66
CA VAL A 84 16.39 19.46 9.82
C VAL A 84 15.89 19.92 8.45
N GLY A 85 14.79 19.35 8.00
CA GLY A 85 14.06 19.74 6.79
C GLY A 85 12.97 20.77 7.09
N LYS A 86 12.02 20.91 6.15
CA LYS A 86 10.75 21.57 6.43
C LYS A 86 9.94 20.73 7.43
N GLU A 87 8.97 21.35 8.09
CA GLU A 87 7.96 20.61 8.86
C GLU A 87 7.17 19.73 7.90
N ASP A 88 7.56 18.46 7.84
CA ASP A 88 6.90 17.45 7.03
C ASP A 88 5.91 16.68 7.91
N MET A 89 4.94 16.06 7.28
CA MET A 89 3.97 15.20 7.96
C MET A 89 4.70 14.06 8.69
N ASP A 90 4.35 13.79 9.95
CA ASP A 90 4.91 12.70 10.75
C ASP A 90 3.87 11.57 10.97
N PHE A 91 4.32 10.41 11.38
CA PHE A 91 3.43 9.28 11.68
C PHE A 91 2.49 9.58 12.84
N ILE A 92 1.25 9.12 12.71
CA ILE A 92 0.27 9.13 13.80
C ILE A 92 0.41 7.86 14.61
N ARG A 93 0.27 8.00 15.92
CA ARG A 93 0.28 6.89 16.88
C ARG A 93 -0.81 7.08 17.94
N VAL A 94 -1.13 6.01 18.65
CA VAL A 94 -1.91 6.11 19.88
C VAL A 94 -1.10 6.94 20.88
N SER A 95 -1.73 7.96 21.47
CA SER A 95 -1.05 8.88 22.37
C SER A 95 -0.53 8.17 23.62
N LYS A 96 0.72 8.47 23.97
CA LYS A 96 1.31 8.01 25.24
C LYS A 96 0.73 8.77 26.45
N ARG A 97 0.18 9.97 26.22
CA ARG A 97 -0.42 10.79 27.27
C ARG A 97 -1.86 10.34 27.60
N ASN A 98 -2.60 9.90 26.59
CA ASN A 98 -3.95 9.38 26.76
C ASN A 98 -4.28 8.38 25.63
N PRO A 99 -4.39 7.07 25.93
CA PRO A 99 -4.55 6.02 24.92
C PRO A 99 -5.94 6.05 24.22
N LEU A 100 -6.84 6.95 24.60
CA LEU A 100 -8.11 7.17 23.90
C LEU A 100 -7.99 8.11 22.70
N TYR A 101 -6.81 8.71 22.48
CA TYR A 101 -6.57 9.69 21.44
C TYR A 101 -5.33 9.33 20.61
N PHE A 102 -5.21 10.02 19.48
CA PHE A 102 -4.04 9.93 18.60
C PHE A 102 -3.17 11.18 18.73
N GLU A 103 -1.88 11.02 18.48
CA GLU A 103 -0.91 12.11 18.39
C GLU A 103 0.09 11.85 17.25
N SER A 104 0.64 12.92 16.69
CA SER A 104 1.77 12.88 15.76
C SER A 104 3.10 12.65 16.51
N GLY A 105 4.18 12.43 15.78
CA GLY A 105 5.49 12.16 16.35
C GLY A 105 6.03 13.28 17.23
N ASP A 106 5.70 14.53 16.93
CA ASP A 106 6.00 15.73 17.72
C ASP A 106 5.10 15.92 18.94
N GLY A 107 4.06 15.10 19.09
CA GLY A 107 3.13 15.09 20.23
C GLY A 107 1.89 15.96 20.06
N GLU A 108 1.66 16.54 18.88
CA GLU A 108 0.42 17.24 18.58
C GLU A 108 -0.76 16.28 18.47
N TRP A 109 -1.93 16.70 18.97
CA TRP A 109 -3.14 15.90 18.92
C TRP A 109 -3.66 15.75 17.50
N PHE A 110 -4.03 14.54 17.14
CA PHE A 110 -4.66 14.23 15.87
C PHE A 110 -6.10 13.74 16.06
N PHE A 111 -7.05 14.48 15.53
CA PHE A 111 -8.47 14.11 15.51
C PHE A 111 -8.85 13.73 14.07
N PRO A 112 -9.14 12.45 13.79
CA PRO A 112 -9.51 12.00 12.45
C PRO A 112 -10.92 12.50 12.11
N ILE A 113 -11.02 13.37 11.11
CA ILE A 113 -12.27 13.87 10.53
C ILE A 113 -12.24 13.57 9.04
N GLY A 114 -13.16 12.75 8.55
CA GLY A 114 -13.01 12.34 7.17
C GLY A 114 -14.18 11.62 6.52
N PHE A 115 -13.86 10.99 5.37
CA PHE A 115 -14.85 10.40 4.49
C PHE A 115 -14.46 8.97 4.08
N ASN A 116 -15.47 8.14 3.81
CA ASN A 116 -15.28 6.87 3.15
C ASN A 116 -15.25 7.09 1.64
N ILE A 117 -14.06 7.20 1.07
CA ILE A 117 -13.81 7.31 -0.37
C ILE A 117 -13.20 5.98 -0.83
N GLY A 118 -14.05 4.94 -0.90
CA GLY A 118 -13.58 3.58 -1.16
C GLY A 118 -12.84 3.45 -2.49
N TRP A 119 -13.28 4.13 -3.54
CA TRP A 119 -12.71 4.04 -4.89
C TRP A 119 -13.03 5.26 -5.75
N ALA A 120 -12.24 5.46 -6.81
CA ALA A 120 -12.54 6.36 -7.90
C ALA A 120 -13.41 5.64 -8.95
N ARG A 121 -14.32 6.39 -9.61
CA ARG A 121 -15.24 5.82 -10.62
C ARG A 121 -14.64 5.83 -12.03
N TYR A 122 -14.22 6.99 -12.52
CA TYR A 122 -13.89 7.17 -13.93
C TYR A 122 -12.49 7.73 -14.19
N ASN A 123 -12.02 8.62 -13.34
CA ASN A 123 -10.81 9.41 -13.58
C ASN A 123 -9.60 8.92 -12.75
N GLY A 124 -9.73 7.80 -12.03
CA GLY A 124 -8.64 7.18 -11.30
C GLY A 124 -7.94 8.14 -10.33
N LEU A 125 -6.64 8.36 -10.51
CA LEU A 125 -5.82 9.26 -9.70
C LEU A 125 -6.41 10.68 -9.60
N PHE A 126 -6.86 11.25 -10.71
CA PHE A 126 -7.31 12.64 -10.72
C PHE A 126 -8.63 12.85 -9.98
N GLU A 127 -9.45 11.83 -9.85
CA GLU A 127 -10.63 11.86 -9.01
C GLU A 127 -10.25 11.83 -7.52
N PHE A 128 -9.27 11.02 -7.12
CA PHE A 128 -8.71 11.05 -5.75
C PHE A 128 -8.09 12.41 -5.43
N LYS A 129 -7.28 12.98 -6.34
CA LYS A 129 -6.70 14.33 -6.16
C LYS A 129 -7.79 15.39 -5.95
N HIS A 130 -8.88 15.30 -6.73
CA HIS A 130 -10.02 16.19 -6.55
C HIS A 130 -10.70 16.04 -5.17
N TYR A 131 -10.91 14.83 -4.69
CA TYR A 131 -11.47 14.59 -3.36
C TYR A 131 -10.56 15.11 -2.25
N ILE A 132 -9.26 14.85 -2.33
CA ILE A 132 -8.26 15.34 -1.37
C ILE A 132 -8.24 16.87 -1.32
N ASP A 133 -8.26 17.54 -2.47
CA ASP A 133 -8.36 19.02 -2.55
C ASP A 133 -9.62 19.57 -1.88
N ARG A 134 -10.74 18.87 -2.00
CA ARG A 134 -11.99 19.30 -1.35
C ARG A 134 -11.95 19.05 0.15
N MET A 135 -11.34 17.96 0.58
CA MET A 135 -11.17 17.62 1.98
C MET A 135 -10.30 18.65 2.69
N SER A 136 -9.15 18.99 2.14
CA SER A 136 -8.23 19.95 2.75
C SER A 136 -8.84 21.36 2.89
N LYS A 137 -9.82 21.75 2.04
CA LYS A 137 -10.52 23.02 2.11
C LYS A 137 -11.55 23.11 3.24
N VAL A 138 -11.92 22.00 3.85
CA VAL A 138 -12.91 21.90 4.94
C VAL A 138 -12.31 21.25 6.18
N ASP A 139 -10.98 21.28 6.29
CA ASP A 139 -10.20 20.72 7.39
C ASP A 139 -10.49 19.23 7.68
N ALA A 140 -10.97 18.50 6.68
CA ALA A 140 -11.06 17.06 6.75
C ALA A 140 -9.68 16.45 6.44
N ASN A 141 -9.21 15.58 7.32
CA ASN A 141 -7.82 15.14 7.35
C ASN A 141 -7.64 13.62 7.20
N LEU A 142 -8.74 12.87 6.98
CA LEU A 142 -8.69 11.42 6.84
C LEU A 142 -9.68 10.91 5.79
N PHE A 143 -9.27 9.96 4.96
CA PHE A 143 -10.20 9.17 4.16
C PHE A 143 -9.85 7.69 4.19
N ARG A 144 -10.79 6.86 3.80
CA ARG A 144 -10.62 5.41 3.69
C ARG A 144 -10.66 5.00 2.22
N MET A 145 -9.65 4.27 1.76
CA MET A 145 -9.50 3.80 0.38
C MET A 145 -9.35 2.29 0.34
N TRP A 146 -10.01 1.64 -0.62
CA TRP A 146 -10.01 0.19 -0.77
C TRP A 146 -9.17 -0.26 -1.95
N MET A 147 -8.40 -1.32 -1.73
CA MET A 147 -7.67 -2.04 -2.78
C MET A 147 -8.56 -3.15 -3.36
N ILE A 148 -9.54 -2.78 -4.17
CA ILE A 148 -10.53 -3.69 -4.76
C ILE A 148 -10.34 -3.81 -6.27
N LYS A 149 -10.87 -4.88 -6.86
CA LYS A 149 -10.63 -5.26 -8.28
C LYS A 149 -10.93 -4.14 -9.28
N TRP A 150 -11.94 -3.32 -9.04
CA TRP A 150 -12.36 -2.24 -9.95
C TRP A 150 -11.69 -0.88 -9.67
N SER A 151 -10.75 -0.82 -8.74
CA SER A 151 -10.02 0.40 -8.42
C SER A 151 -8.52 0.15 -8.21
N ASN A 152 -8.07 -0.03 -6.96
CA ASN A 152 -6.66 0.01 -6.59
C ASN A 152 -6.10 -1.36 -6.16
N ALA A 153 -6.78 -2.48 -6.43
CA ALA A 153 -6.19 -3.79 -6.18
C ALA A 153 -4.89 -3.95 -6.98
N ILE A 154 -3.91 -4.60 -6.38
CA ILE A 154 -2.62 -4.85 -7.03
C ILE A 154 -2.47 -6.28 -7.55
N GLU A 155 -3.33 -7.18 -7.11
CA GLU A 155 -3.28 -8.60 -7.45
C GLU A 155 -4.69 -9.05 -7.82
N TRP A 156 -4.88 -9.42 -9.09
CA TRP A 156 -6.16 -9.90 -9.61
C TRP A 156 -5.95 -10.71 -10.91
N THR A 157 -7.04 -11.26 -11.44
CA THR A 157 -7.05 -11.92 -12.75
C THR A 157 -7.06 -10.91 -13.89
N GLU A 158 -6.63 -11.31 -15.08
CA GLU A 158 -6.65 -10.45 -16.27
C GLU A 158 -8.06 -10.03 -16.66
N GLY A 159 -8.18 -8.79 -17.16
CA GLY A 159 -9.41 -8.27 -17.76
C GLY A 159 -10.43 -7.69 -16.79
N ASN A 160 -10.19 -7.75 -15.49
CA ASN A 160 -11.13 -7.24 -14.48
C ASN A 160 -10.60 -6.01 -13.76
N GLY A 161 -11.42 -4.95 -13.71
CA GLY A 161 -11.11 -3.70 -13.04
C GLY A 161 -10.20 -2.75 -13.82
N ASN A 162 -9.64 -1.76 -13.13
CA ASN A 162 -8.85 -0.68 -13.71
C ASN A 162 -7.33 -0.94 -13.68
N GLY A 163 -6.89 -2.15 -13.32
CA GLY A 163 -5.48 -2.49 -13.24
C GLY A 163 -5.03 -3.42 -14.38
N ASN A 164 -3.76 -3.33 -14.72
CA ASN A 164 -3.12 -4.27 -15.63
C ASN A 164 -2.73 -5.54 -14.87
N TYR A 165 -3.72 -6.33 -14.51
CA TYR A 165 -3.59 -7.51 -13.67
C TYR A 165 -2.86 -8.65 -14.35
N LYS A 166 -2.07 -9.41 -13.58
CA LYS A 166 -1.20 -10.50 -14.05
C LYS A 166 -1.34 -11.80 -13.23
N GLY A 167 -2.37 -11.89 -12.39
CA GLY A 167 -2.60 -13.01 -11.47
C GLY A 167 -1.85 -12.91 -10.16
N LEU A 168 -1.82 -14.00 -9.41
CA LEU A 168 -1.20 -14.08 -8.09
C LEU A 168 0.28 -13.75 -8.11
N MET A 169 0.77 -13.03 -7.09
CA MET A 169 2.17 -12.62 -6.87
C MET A 169 2.76 -11.75 -7.99
N ARG A 170 1.93 -11.23 -8.88
CA ARG A 170 2.33 -10.31 -9.96
C ARG A 170 1.57 -9.00 -9.83
N TYR A 171 2.12 -8.11 -9.01
CA TYR A 171 1.44 -6.88 -8.60
C TYR A 171 1.31 -5.88 -9.74
N ALA A 172 0.07 -5.42 -10.00
CA ALA A 172 -0.26 -4.43 -11.01
C ALA A 172 0.48 -3.11 -10.73
N GLN A 173 1.41 -2.75 -11.61
CA GLN A 173 2.28 -1.60 -11.38
C GLN A 173 1.57 -0.28 -11.63
N ASP A 174 0.61 -0.22 -12.53
CA ASP A 174 -0.25 0.94 -12.77
C ASP A 174 -1.09 1.31 -11.54
N ASN A 175 -1.76 0.33 -10.92
CA ASN A 175 -2.48 0.56 -9.65
C ASN A 175 -1.52 0.92 -8.52
N SER A 176 -0.35 0.29 -8.49
CA SER A 176 0.65 0.57 -7.46
C SER A 176 1.20 1.99 -7.55
N VAL A 177 1.49 2.50 -8.76
CA VAL A 177 1.94 3.89 -8.93
C VAL A 177 0.83 4.89 -8.69
N ARG A 178 -0.43 4.52 -8.96
CA ARG A 178 -1.57 5.36 -8.56
C ARG A 178 -1.63 5.57 -7.06
N ILE A 179 -1.38 4.51 -6.27
CA ILE A 179 -1.32 4.60 -4.81
C ILE A 179 -0.12 5.46 -4.38
N ASP A 180 1.07 5.32 -5.00
CA ASP A 180 2.22 6.20 -4.73
C ASP A 180 1.81 7.67 -4.87
N GLU A 181 1.21 8.04 -5.99
CA GLU A 181 0.78 9.42 -6.27
C GLU A 181 -0.34 9.93 -5.35
N ILE A 182 -1.25 9.04 -4.93
CA ILE A 182 -2.30 9.41 -3.96
C ILE A 182 -1.66 9.74 -2.61
N LEU A 183 -0.69 8.95 -2.16
CA LEU A 183 0.00 9.17 -0.90
C LEU A 183 0.79 10.47 -0.88
N ASP A 184 1.59 10.69 -1.93
CA ASP A 184 2.40 11.92 -2.06
C ASP A 184 1.49 13.16 -2.12
N TYR A 185 0.38 13.08 -2.87
CA TYR A 185 -0.58 14.19 -2.98
C TYR A 185 -1.35 14.45 -1.68
N ALA A 186 -1.66 13.40 -0.93
CA ALA A 186 -2.32 13.51 0.37
C ALA A 186 -1.38 14.15 1.40
N GLU A 187 -0.09 13.77 1.40
CA GLU A 187 0.94 14.33 2.25
C GLU A 187 1.08 15.84 2.05
N GLU A 188 1.18 16.30 0.80
CA GLU A 188 1.25 17.73 0.45
C GLU A 188 0.08 18.56 0.99
N ARG A 189 -1.05 17.92 1.32
CA ARG A 189 -2.28 18.58 1.75
C ARG A 189 -2.70 18.28 3.18
N GLY A 190 -1.82 17.62 3.95
CA GLY A 190 -2.08 17.27 5.34
C GLY A 190 -3.20 16.24 5.51
N VAL A 191 -3.53 15.47 4.47
CA VAL A 191 -4.59 14.46 4.49
C VAL A 191 -3.98 13.07 4.62
N ARG A 192 -4.58 12.22 5.45
CA ARG A 192 -4.15 10.83 5.68
C ARG A 192 -5.18 9.85 5.16
N LEU A 193 -4.79 8.59 5.08
CA LEU A 193 -5.71 7.54 4.62
C LEU A 193 -5.60 6.26 5.46
N ILE A 194 -6.73 5.56 5.54
CA ILE A 194 -6.81 4.15 5.92
C ILE A 194 -6.74 3.35 4.62
N LEU A 195 -5.71 2.52 4.47
CA LEU A 195 -5.56 1.65 3.33
C LEU A 195 -6.15 0.27 3.64
N THR A 196 -7.30 -0.04 3.02
CA THR A 196 -8.02 -1.30 3.19
C THR A 196 -7.58 -2.30 2.13
N PHE A 197 -7.07 -3.47 2.53
CA PHE A 197 -6.43 -4.43 1.63
C PHE A 197 -7.37 -5.30 0.82
N GLY A 198 -8.61 -5.43 1.25
CA GLY A 198 -9.62 -6.25 0.58
C GLY A 198 -11.02 -5.99 1.11
N SER A 199 -11.99 -6.66 0.51
CA SER A 199 -13.40 -6.59 0.90
C SER A 199 -14.03 -7.98 0.89
N TYR A 200 -15.08 -8.17 1.69
CA TYR A 200 -15.90 -9.39 1.67
C TYR A 200 -16.40 -9.73 0.27
N LEU A 201 -16.67 -8.73 -0.57
CA LEU A 201 -17.11 -8.92 -1.95
C LEU A 201 -16.18 -9.81 -2.77
N GLU A 202 -14.89 -9.81 -2.44
CA GLU A 202 -13.89 -10.65 -3.10
C GLU A 202 -14.01 -12.12 -2.72
N LEU A 203 -14.69 -12.44 -1.62
CA LEU A 203 -14.88 -13.78 -1.07
C LEU A 203 -16.35 -14.26 -1.12
N THR A 204 -17.22 -13.61 -1.88
CA THR A 204 -18.63 -14.01 -2.04
C THR A 204 -18.92 -14.41 -3.47
N GLU A 205 -19.85 -15.36 -3.65
CA GLU A 205 -20.33 -15.84 -4.96
C GLU A 205 -21.58 -15.11 -5.45
N GLY A 206 -22.09 -14.22 -4.67
CA GLY A 206 -23.27 -13.40 -4.95
C GLY A 206 -23.53 -12.51 -3.75
N GLY A 207 -24.53 -11.66 -3.82
CA GLY A 207 -24.88 -10.79 -2.71
C GLY A 207 -25.77 -9.64 -3.13
N TYR A 208 -26.03 -8.75 -2.19
CA TYR A 208 -26.91 -7.58 -2.37
C TYR A 208 -26.53 -6.74 -3.59
N TRP A 209 -25.23 -6.60 -3.86
CA TRP A 209 -24.71 -5.84 -4.99
C TRP A 209 -24.54 -6.67 -6.27
N ASN A 210 -24.89 -7.96 -6.24
CA ASN A 210 -24.66 -8.92 -7.34
C ASN A 210 -23.21 -8.91 -7.86
N GLU A 211 -22.27 -8.64 -6.97
CA GLU A 211 -20.86 -8.35 -7.27
C GLU A 211 -19.91 -9.37 -6.62
N GLY A 212 -20.45 -10.56 -6.29
CA GLY A 212 -19.60 -11.64 -5.79
C GLY A 212 -18.45 -11.92 -6.74
N ALA A 213 -17.24 -11.59 -6.30
CA ALA A 213 -16.06 -11.64 -7.13
C ALA A 213 -15.25 -12.92 -6.92
N TRP A 214 -15.76 -13.90 -6.15
CA TRP A 214 -15.04 -15.14 -5.93
C TRP A 214 -14.76 -15.92 -7.22
N GLY A 215 -15.70 -15.93 -8.15
CA GLY A 215 -15.50 -16.57 -9.47
C GLY A 215 -14.33 -16.02 -10.26
N GLU A 216 -13.94 -14.77 -10.02
CA GLU A 216 -12.85 -14.07 -10.69
C GLU A 216 -11.64 -13.85 -9.76
N ASN A 217 -11.75 -14.26 -8.49
CA ASN A 217 -10.71 -14.07 -7.50
C ASN A 217 -9.46 -14.89 -7.86
N PRO A 218 -8.25 -14.31 -7.87
CA PRO A 218 -7.04 -15.04 -8.21
C PRO A 218 -6.69 -16.16 -7.22
N TYR A 219 -7.21 -16.14 -6.00
CA TYR A 219 -7.05 -17.22 -5.04
C TYR A 219 -7.96 -18.44 -5.33
N ASN A 220 -8.98 -18.28 -6.17
CA ASN A 220 -9.84 -19.38 -6.59
C ASN A 220 -9.07 -20.38 -7.47
N SER A 221 -9.21 -21.68 -7.21
CA SER A 221 -8.56 -22.76 -7.96
C SER A 221 -8.94 -22.76 -9.45
N LYS A 222 -10.13 -22.30 -9.80
CA LYS A 222 -10.55 -22.11 -11.20
C LYS A 222 -9.70 -21.09 -11.97
N ASN A 223 -9.06 -20.17 -11.23
CA ASN A 223 -8.19 -19.13 -11.77
C ASN A 223 -6.70 -19.45 -11.50
N GLY A 224 -6.38 -20.67 -11.07
CA GLY A 224 -5.01 -21.11 -10.77
C GLY A 224 -4.58 -20.79 -9.32
N GLY A 225 -5.48 -20.38 -8.45
CA GLY A 225 -5.24 -20.16 -7.04
C GLY A 225 -5.29 -21.43 -6.19
N PRO A 226 -4.96 -21.33 -4.88
CA PRO A 226 -4.88 -22.49 -4.00
C PRO A 226 -6.19 -22.87 -3.32
N CYS A 227 -7.31 -22.13 -3.48
CA CYS A 227 -8.54 -22.29 -2.74
C CYS A 227 -9.68 -22.76 -3.65
N ASN A 228 -10.44 -23.78 -3.22
CA ASN A 228 -11.66 -24.23 -3.91
C ASN A 228 -12.89 -23.42 -3.48
N GLU A 229 -12.91 -23.01 -2.23
CA GLU A 229 -14.02 -22.26 -1.61
C GLU A 229 -13.49 -20.94 -0.99
N PRO A 230 -14.33 -19.90 -0.87
CA PRO A 230 -13.93 -18.60 -0.33
C PRO A 230 -13.28 -18.68 1.05
N LEU A 231 -13.84 -19.49 1.96
CA LEU A 231 -13.37 -19.58 3.34
C LEU A 231 -11.98 -20.24 3.48
N GLU A 232 -11.58 -21.05 2.49
CA GLU A 232 -10.21 -21.61 2.46
C GLU A 232 -9.15 -20.52 2.38
N PHE A 233 -9.48 -19.31 1.90
CA PHE A 233 -8.57 -18.17 1.90
C PHE A 233 -7.95 -17.91 3.28
N PHE A 234 -8.70 -18.13 4.36
CA PHE A 234 -8.23 -17.91 5.73
C PHE A 234 -7.52 -19.12 6.35
N SER A 235 -7.71 -20.32 5.80
CA SER A 235 -7.19 -21.57 6.38
C SER A 235 -6.10 -22.24 5.55
N ASN A 236 -6.14 -22.11 4.22
CA ASN A 236 -5.17 -22.72 3.31
C ASN A 236 -3.77 -22.12 3.48
N GLU A 237 -2.77 -22.95 3.75
CA GLU A 237 -1.40 -22.49 4.05
C GLU A 237 -0.72 -21.81 2.85
N GLU A 238 -1.00 -22.25 1.63
CA GLU A 238 -0.47 -21.61 0.43
C GLU A 238 -1.12 -20.24 0.17
N ALA A 239 -2.43 -20.11 0.39
CA ALA A 239 -3.11 -18.82 0.34
C ALA A 239 -2.53 -17.84 1.36
N LYS A 240 -2.33 -18.28 2.61
CA LYS A 240 -1.68 -17.48 3.65
C LYS A 240 -0.27 -17.05 3.25
N ARG A 241 0.51 -17.95 2.66
CA ARG A 241 1.88 -17.64 2.19
C ARG A 241 1.87 -16.56 1.12
N ILE A 242 1.01 -16.71 0.13
CA ILE A 242 0.85 -15.74 -0.96
C ILE A 242 0.39 -14.38 -0.42
N TYR A 243 -0.61 -14.39 0.47
CA TYR A 243 -1.14 -13.17 1.06
C TYR A 243 -0.09 -12.44 1.93
N LYS A 244 0.73 -13.17 2.70
CA LYS A 244 1.85 -12.58 3.44
C LYS A 244 2.86 -11.90 2.52
N ASN A 245 3.15 -12.46 1.34
CA ASN A 245 4.00 -11.82 0.34
C ASN A 245 3.38 -10.52 -0.19
N ARG A 246 2.07 -10.49 -0.42
CA ARG A 246 1.33 -9.28 -0.79
C ARG A 246 1.42 -8.21 0.31
N LEU A 247 1.19 -8.58 1.57
CA LEU A 247 1.32 -7.66 2.70
C LEU A 247 2.76 -7.12 2.84
N ARG A 248 3.76 -7.99 2.66
CA ARG A 248 5.16 -7.56 2.65
C ARG A 248 5.44 -6.55 1.55
N TYR A 249 4.93 -6.77 0.34
CA TYR A 249 5.06 -5.81 -0.76
C TYR A 249 4.41 -4.46 -0.44
N ILE A 250 3.19 -4.47 0.11
CA ILE A 250 2.46 -3.28 0.52
C ILE A 250 3.27 -2.46 1.52
N VAL A 251 3.74 -3.10 2.59
CA VAL A 251 4.53 -2.42 3.63
C VAL A 251 5.88 -1.95 3.10
N ALA A 252 6.56 -2.75 2.27
CA ALA A 252 7.84 -2.36 1.67
C ALA A 252 7.71 -1.13 0.77
N ARG A 253 6.58 -1.02 0.02
CA ARG A 253 6.38 0.07 -0.93
C ARG A 253 5.82 1.34 -0.27
N TRP A 254 4.89 1.21 0.67
CA TRP A 254 4.12 2.34 1.20
C TRP A 254 4.25 2.57 2.70
N GLY A 255 4.84 1.63 3.45
CA GLY A 255 4.98 1.76 4.91
C GLY A 255 5.87 2.92 5.37
N TYR A 256 6.62 3.55 4.46
CA TYR A 256 7.40 4.74 4.73
C TYR A 256 6.55 6.02 4.78
N SER A 257 5.36 6.01 4.19
CA SER A 257 4.56 7.21 4.02
C SER A 257 3.76 7.56 5.28
N PRO A 258 3.95 8.77 5.82
CA PRO A 258 3.17 9.25 6.96
C PRO A 258 1.73 9.58 6.59
N SER A 259 1.38 9.63 5.29
CA SER A 259 0.01 9.74 4.83
C SER A 259 -0.83 8.50 5.18
N ILE A 260 -0.22 7.36 5.50
CA ILE A 260 -0.96 6.21 5.97
C ILE A 260 -1.22 6.35 7.46
N PHE A 261 -2.48 6.56 7.81
CA PHE A 261 -2.95 6.59 9.21
C PHE A 261 -3.06 5.18 9.79
N ALA A 262 -3.63 4.25 9.02
CA ALA A 262 -3.83 2.87 9.45
C ALA A 262 -3.97 1.92 8.26
N TYR A 263 -3.73 0.65 8.52
CA TYR A 263 -4.04 -0.44 7.62
C TYR A 263 -5.28 -1.17 8.12
N GLU A 264 -6.16 -1.52 7.20
CA GLU A 264 -7.32 -2.35 7.44
C GLU A 264 -7.22 -3.62 6.60
N PHE A 265 -7.28 -4.77 7.24
CA PHE A 265 -7.11 -6.03 6.52
C PHE A 265 -8.28 -6.31 5.58
N PHE A 266 -9.51 -6.05 6.03
CA PHE A 266 -10.69 -6.44 5.27
C PHE A 266 -11.88 -5.58 5.63
N ASN A 267 -12.62 -5.13 4.62
CA ASN A 267 -13.91 -4.49 4.81
C ASN A 267 -14.98 -5.56 5.04
N GLU A 268 -15.76 -5.41 6.14
CA GLU A 268 -16.95 -6.23 6.45
C GLU A 268 -16.68 -7.74 6.47
N THR A 269 -15.76 -8.16 7.34
CA THR A 269 -15.31 -9.56 7.43
C THR A 269 -16.40 -10.56 7.86
N HIS A 270 -17.51 -10.11 8.42
CA HIS A 270 -18.61 -10.98 8.84
C HIS A 270 -19.43 -11.52 7.68
N ALA A 271 -19.58 -10.78 6.60
CA ALA A 271 -20.45 -11.12 5.48
C ALA A 271 -20.14 -12.45 4.75
N PRO A 272 -18.89 -12.91 4.61
CA PRO A 272 -18.62 -14.25 4.04
C PRO A 272 -19.07 -15.42 4.91
N PHE A 273 -19.45 -15.18 6.17
CA PHE A 273 -19.81 -16.20 7.15
C PHE A 273 -21.32 -16.28 7.41
N GLU A 274 -22.12 -15.42 6.81
CA GLU A 274 -23.58 -15.44 6.81
C GLU A 274 -24.13 -16.20 5.59
#